data_9e5998a1d6ba425a2d50f4bca9bb6130
#
_entry.id   9e5998a1d6ba425a2d50f4bca9bb6130
#
_cell.length_a   1.000
_cell.length_b   1.000
_cell.length_c   1.000
_cell.angle_alpha   90.00
_cell.angle_beta   90.00
_cell.angle_gamma   90.00
#
_symmetry.space_group_name_H-M   'P 1'
#
loop_
_entity.id
_entity.type
_entity.pdbx_description
1 polymer ?
#
loop_
_entity_poly.entity_id
_entity_poly.type
_entity_poly.pdbx_seq_one_letter_code
_entity_poly.pdbx_strand_id
1 'polypeptide(L)'
;MSVHDFDVATADGGTRSLRSYAGDVLLIVNVASQCGFTPQYAGLESLFRAHRDEGFHVLGFPCNQFGGQEPGTAEEIAAFCESNYDVTFPVFAKIDVNGDNADPLFRYLREREPGQLGPEAGFLYEHLKENQPDVLDSDDIKWNFTKFLVGRSGDVLARFESNVAPADIDQDVTAALAA
;
A
#
# COMPACT_ATOMS: atom_id res chain seq x y z
N MET A 1 -17.33 11.24 -1.72
CA MET A 1 -16.51 10.16 -2.32
C MET A 1 -15.62 9.61 -1.22
N SER A 2 -15.59 8.30 -1.06
CA SER A 2 -14.79 7.56 -0.09
C SER A 2 -14.04 6.42 -0.78
N VAL A 3 -13.14 5.74 -0.07
CA VAL A 3 -12.45 4.55 -0.61
C VAL A 3 -13.44 3.44 -1.01
N HIS A 4 -14.60 3.37 -0.37
CA HIS A 4 -15.64 2.38 -0.67
C HIS A 4 -16.33 2.57 -2.04
N ASP A 5 -16.12 3.71 -2.70
CA ASP A 5 -16.71 4.01 -4.01
C ASP A 5 -15.88 3.49 -5.19
N PHE A 6 -14.73 2.85 -4.91
CA PHE A 6 -13.83 2.32 -5.94
C PHE A 6 -14.00 0.82 -6.15
N ASP A 7 -13.84 0.40 -7.40
CA ASP A 7 -13.69 -0.99 -7.82
C ASP A 7 -12.24 -1.22 -8.25
N VAL A 8 -11.66 -2.34 -7.86
CA VAL A 8 -10.26 -2.67 -8.13
C VAL A 8 -10.14 -4.00 -8.89
N ALA A 9 -9.15 -4.09 -9.77
CA ALA A 9 -8.88 -5.32 -10.52
C ALA A 9 -8.25 -6.38 -9.61
N THR A 10 -8.75 -7.60 -9.69
CA THR A 10 -8.21 -8.76 -8.97
C THR A 10 -7.13 -9.48 -9.78
N ALA A 11 -6.26 -10.24 -9.11
CA ALA A 11 -5.16 -10.96 -9.75
C ALA A 11 -5.61 -12.00 -10.77
N ASP A 12 -6.82 -12.53 -10.63
CA ASP A 12 -7.44 -13.51 -11.55
C ASP A 12 -8.15 -12.87 -12.75
N GLY A 13 -8.05 -11.55 -12.92
CA GLY A 13 -8.65 -10.81 -14.03
C GLY A 13 -10.08 -10.35 -13.79
N GLY A 14 -10.61 -10.53 -12.59
CA GLY A 14 -11.92 -10.04 -12.17
C GLY A 14 -11.88 -8.61 -11.61
N THR A 15 -12.94 -8.25 -10.91
CA THR A 15 -13.10 -6.94 -10.24
C THR A 15 -13.69 -7.15 -8.86
N ARG A 16 -13.23 -6.39 -7.89
CA ARG A 16 -13.79 -6.34 -6.54
C ARG A 16 -14.16 -4.92 -6.16
N SER A 17 -15.37 -4.73 -5.69
CA SER A 17 -15.79 -3.45 -5.12
C SER A 17 -15.26 -3.31 -3.69
N LEU A 18 -14.61 -2.18 -3.39
CA LEU A 18 -14.13 -1.87 -2.04
C LEU A 18 -15.27 -1.59 -1.06
N ARG A 19 -16.51 -1.46 -1.56
CA ARG A 19 -17.72 -1.42 -0.73
C ARG A 19 -17.89 -2.69 0.11
N SER A 20 -17.32 -3.82 -0.34
CA SER A 20 -17.33 -5.07 0.44
C SER A 20 -16.58 -4.99 1.76
N TYR A 21 -15.74 -3.95 1.94
CA TYR A 21 -15.01 -3.66 3.17
C TYR A 21 -15.63 -2.53 4.00
N ALA A 22 -16.84 -2.08 3.67
CA ALA A 22 -17.49 -0.99 4.39
C ALA A 22 -17.71 -1.38 5.87
N GLY A 23 -17.30 -0.51 6.78
CA GLY A 23 -17.30 -0.77 8.22
C GLY A 23 -16.01 -1.35 8.78
N ASP A 24 -15.07 -1.73 7.92
CA ASP A 24 -13.74 -2.23 8.31
C ASP A 24 -12.66 -1.15 8.13
N VAL A 25 -11.55 -1.32 8.85
CA VAL A 25 -10.34 -0.49 8.71
C VAL A 25 -9.42 -1.14 7.69
N LEU A 26 -8.88 -0.34 6.76
CA LEU A 26 -8.02 -0.84 5.70
C LEU A 26 -6.62 -0.23 5.79
N LEU A 27 -5.61 -1.03 5.47
CA LEU A 27 -4.25 -0.56 5.15
C LEU A 27 -3.96 -0.91 3.69
N ILE A 28 -3.94 0.10 2.84
CA ILE A 28 -3.73 -0.03 1.40
C ILE A 28 -2.25 0.23 1.12
N VAL A 29 -1.58 -0.73 0.47
CA VAL A 29 -0.12 -0.73 0.29
C VAL A 29 0.24 -1.06 -1.15
N ASN A 30 1.11 -0.27 -1.78
CA ASN A 30 1.74 -0.67 -3.04
C ASN A 30 2.98 -1.52 -2.74
N VAL A 31 3.05 -2.69 -3.37
CA VAL A 31 4.02 -3.73 -3.02
C VAL A 31 4.89 -4.14 -4.19
N ALA A 32 6.04 -4.75 -3.89
CA ALA A 32 6.95 -5.31 -4.87
C ALA A 32 7.74 -6.50 -4.29
N SER A 33 8.15 -7.43 -5.18
CA SER A 33 8.84 -8.67 -4.82
C SER A 33 10.37 -8.54 -4.76
N GLN A 34 10.95 -7.49 -5.37
CA GLN A 34 12.40 -7.32 -5.54
C GLN A 34 12.92 -5.98 -4.98
N CYS A 35 12.27 -5.47 -3.94
CA CYS A 35 12.59 -4.21 -3.29
C CYS A 35 13.38 -4.45 -1.99
N GLY A 36 14.23 -3.50 -1.60
CA GLY A 36 14.85 -3.52 -0.27
C GLY A 36 13.85 -3.51 0.89
N PHE A 37 12.64 -3.00 0.67
CA PHE A 37 11.54 -3.01 1.64
C PHE A 37 10.65 -4.27 1.57
N THR A 38 10.88 -5.18 0.62
CA THR A 38 10.08 -6.41 0.47
C THR A 38 9.95 -7.23 1.76
N PRO A 39 10.96 -7.29 2.67
CA PRO A 39 10.80 -7.92 3.98
C PRO A 39 9.66 -7.35 4.85
N GLN A 40 9.13 -6.17 4.54
CA GLN A 40 7.95 -5.62 5.21
C GLN A 40 6.67 -6.46 5.01
N TYR A 41 6.63 -7.35 4.03
CA TYR A 41 5.54 -8.34 3.91
C TYR A 41 5.32 -9.12 5.21
N ALA A 42 6.39 -9.52 5.90
CA ALA A 42 6.30 -10.23 7.17
C ALA A 42 5.58 -9.38 8.24
N GLY A 43 5.93 -8.10 8.34
CA GLY A 43 5.29 -7.17 9.28
C GLY A 43 3.84 -6.86 8.91
N LEU A 44 3.53 -6.70 7.63
CA LEU A 44 2.16 -6.50 7.14
C LEU A 44 1.27 -7.71 7.46
N GLU A 45 1.77 -8.91 7.24
CA GLU A 45 1.05 -10.14 7.58
C GLU A 45 0.83 -10.29 9.09
N SER A 46 1.85 -9.96 9.91
CA SER A 46 1.73 -9.97 11.37
C SER A 46 0.67 -8.98 11.84
N LEU A 47 0.66 -7.76 11.29
CA LEU A 47 -0.32 -6.73 11.62
C LEU A 47 -1.74 -7.16 11.21
N PHE A 48 -1.89 -7.74 10.02
CA PHE A 48 -3.16 -8.30 9.55
C PHE A 48 -3.69 -9.39 10.49
N ARG A 49 -2.86 -10.36 10.85
CA ARG A 49 -3.27 -11.46 11.73
C ARG A 49 -3.64 -10.99 13.14
N ALA A 50 -2.96 -9.95 13.63
CA ALA A 50 -3.23 -9.40 14.96
C ALA A 50 -4.64 -8.75 15.04
N HIS A 51 -5.11 -8.12 13.97
CA HIS A 51 -6.32 -7.28 14.00
C HIS A 51 -7.46 -7.74 13.07
N ARG A 52 -7.28 -8.78 12.25
CA ARG A 52 -8.28 -9.23 11.29
C ARG A 52 -9.65 -9.54 11.92
N ASP A 53 -9.66 -10.09 13.12
CA ASP A 53 -10.89 -10.46 13.81
C ASP A 53 -11.65 -9.24 14.38
N GLU A 54 -11.00 -8.06 14.36
CA GLU A 54 -11.57 -6.78 14.76
C GLU A 54 -12.09 -5.95 13.54
N GLY A 55 -12.02 -6.52 12.32
CA GLY A 55 -12.40 -5.85 11.08
C GLY A 55 -11.27 -5.00 10.50
N PHE A 56 -10.05 -5.52 10.49
CA PHE A 56 -8.89 -4.92 9.83
C PHE A 56 -8.44 -5.74 8.63
N HIS A 57 -8.13 -5.08 7.52
CA HIS A 57 -7.62 -5.71 6.31
C HIS A 57 -6.40 -4.98 5.78
N VAL A 58 -5.46 -5.75 5.25
CA VAL A 58 -4.35 -5.24 4.43
C VAL A 58 -4.67 -5.56 2.97
N LEU A 59 -4.57 -4.56 2.09
CA LEU A 59 -4.82 -4.69 0.67
C LEU A 59 -3.52 -4.36 -0.09
N GLY A 60 -2.90 -5.38 -0.70
CA GLY A 60 -1.65 -5.24 -1.45
C GLY A 60 -1.89 -5.01 -2.94
N PHE A 61 -1.25 -3.97 -3.49
CA PHE A 61 -1.32 -3.63 -4.91
C PHE A 61 0.08 -3.67 -5.52
N PRO A 62 0.44 -4.72 -6.29
CA PRO A 62 1.72 -4.78 -6.97
C PRO A 62 1.91 -3.61 -7.94
N CYS A 63 3.10 -3.03 -7.96
CA CYS A 63 3.45 -1.93 -8.85
C CYS A 63 4.90 -2.05 -9.33
N ASN A 64 5.11 -1.89 -10.65
CA ASN A 64 6.44 -2.02 -11.27
C ASN A 64 7.11 -0.67 -11.60
N GLN A 65 6.55 0.46 -11.12
CA GLN A 65 7.04 1.79 -11.48
C GLN A 65 8.32 2.21 -10.73
N PHE A 66 8.70 1.49 -9.67
CA PHE A 66 9.82 1.85 -8.81
C PHE A 66 11.01 0.91 -9.05
N GLY A 67 11.89 1.31 -9.94
CA GLY A 67 13.08 0.53 -10.31
C GLY A 67 12.81 -0.80 -11.01
N GLY A 68 11.58 -1.01 -11.53
CA GLY A 68 11.21 -2.28 -12.15
C GLY A 68 11.23 -3.46 -11.17
N GLN A 69 10.92 -3.23 -9.90
CA GLN A 69 11.06 -4.20 -8.81
C GLN A 69 9.88 -5.16 -8.65
N GLU A 70 8.88 -5.09 -9.55
CA GLU A 70 7.75 -6.03 -9.63
C GLU A 70 7.51 -6.51 -11.07
N PRO A 71 8.47 -7.18 -11.72
CA PRO A 71 8.36 -7.55 -13.13
C PRO A 71 7.49 -8.79 -13.39
N GLY A 72 7.18 -9.57 -12.35
CA GLY A 72 6.50 -10.86 -12.45
C GLY A 72 5.04 -10.78 -12.90
N THR A 73 4.50 -11.93 -13.30
CA THR A 73 3.06 -12.11 -13.55
C THR A 73 2.27 -12.17 -12.24
N ALA A 74 0.94 -12.11 -12.31
CA ALA A 74 0.07 -12.25 -11.14
C ALA A 74 0.32 -13.58 -10.40
N GLU A 75 0.51 -14.67 -11.15
CA GLU A 75 0.79 -16.00 -10.61
C GLU A 75 2.17 -16.05 -9.91
N GLU A 76 3.19 -15.45 -10.53
CA GLU A 76 4.54 -15.38 -9.96
C GLU A 76 4.56 -14.55 -8.67
N ILE A 77 3.84 -13.44 -8.63
CA ILE A 77 3.71 -12.59 -7.44
C ILE A 77 2.99 -13.34 -6.32
N ALA A 78 1.87 -14.01 -6.62
CA ALA A 78 1.13 -14.80 -5.64
C ALA A 78 2.00 -15.92 -5.05
N ALA A 79 2.72 -16.66 -5.90
CA ALA A 79 3.63 -17.72 -5.47
C ALA A 79 4.77 -17.17 -4.60
N PHE A 80 5.32 -16.02 -4.95
CA PHE A 80 6.36 -15.35 -4.16
C PHE A 80 5.84 -14.97 -2.76
N CYS A 81 4.68 -14.34 -2.68
CA CYS A 81 4.07 -13.92 -1.42
C CYS A 81 3.78 -15.12 -0.49
N GLU A 82 3.21 -16.19 -1.04
CA GLU A 82 2.93 -17.41 -0.30
C GLU A 82 4.19 -18.11 0.18
N SER A 83 5.15 -18.35 -0.72
CA SER A 83 6.34 -19.15 -0.44
C SER A 83 7.34 -18.46 0.51
N ASN A 84 7.44 -17.13 0.45
CA ASN A 84 8.46 -16.39 1.20
C ASN A 84 7.93 -15.77 2.50
N TYR A 85 6.64 -15.43 2.56
CA TYR A 85 6.08 -14.65 3.68
C TYR A 85 4.75 -15.16 4.22
N ASP A 86 4.23 -16.28 3.70
CA ASP A 86 2.93 -16.83 4.12
C ASP A 86 1.80 -15.78 4.09
N VAL A 87 1.80 -14.90 3.09
CA VAL A 87 0.82 -13.82 2.97
C VAL A 87 -0.58 -14.37 2.82
N THR A 88 -1.50 -13.95 3.69
CA THR A 88 -2.92 -14.35 3.68
C THR A 88 -3.87 -13.19 3.38
N PHE A 89 -3.39 -11.95 3.40
CA PHE A 89 -4.19 -10.80 2.97
C PHE A 89 -4.27 -10.72 1.43
N PRO A 90 -5.30 -10.07 0.85
CA PRO A 90 -5.47 -9.99 -0.60
C PRO A 90 -4.34 -9.22 -1.29
N VAL A 91 -3.82 -9.80 -2.38
CA VAL A 91 -2.91 -9.14 -3.32
C VAL A 91 -3.66 -9.03 -4.65
N PHE A 92 -3.88 -7.80 -5.09
CA PHE A 92 -4.67 -7.46 -6.27
C PHE A 92 -3.83 -7.50 -7.55
N ALA A 93 -4.43 -7.13 -8.69
CA ALA A 93 -3.73 -7.01 -9.95
C ALA A 93 -2.65 -5.92 -9.88
N LYS A 94 -1.59 -6.07 -10.68
CA LYS A 94 -0.55 -5.05 -10.84
C LYS A 94 -1.16 -3.79 -11.45
N ILE A 95 -0.85 -2.64 -10.88
CA ILE A 95 -1.34 -1.32 -11.30
C ILE A 95 -0.20 -0.30 -11.37
N ASP A 96 -0.47 0.82 -12.02
CA ASP A 96 0.30 2.04 -11.85
C ASP A 96 -0.30 2.89 -10.73
N VAL A 97 0.55 3.51 -9.93
CA VAL A 97 0.15 4.37 -8.80
C VAL A 97 0.44 5.85 -9.06
N ASN A 98 1.33 6.15 -10.00
CA ASN A 98 1.73 7.50 -10.43
C ASN A 98 1.51 7.70 -11.93
N GLY A 99 1.46 8.97 -12.36
CA GLY A 99 1.36 9.34 -13.76
C GLY A 99 -0.05 9.25 -14.35
N ASP A 100 -0.13 9.36 -15.68
CA ASP A 100 -1.41 9.47 -16.40
C ASP A 100 -2.25 8.20 -16.32
N ASN A 101 -1.61 7.04 -16.16
CA ASN A 101 -2.26 5.73 -16.08
C ASN A 101 -2.47 5.25 -14.63
N ALA A 102 -2.23 6.12 -13.64
CA ALA A 102 -2.43 5.75 -12.24
C ALA A 102 -3.86 5.26 -11.99
N ASP A 103 -3.98 4.19 -11.22
CA ASP A 103 -5.26 3.66 -10.79
C ASP A 103 -6.10 4.74 -10.08
N PRO A 104 -7.40 4.86 -10.35
CA PRO A 104 -8.27 5.87 -9.74
C PRO A 104 -8.24 5.87 -8.22
N LEU A 105 -8.13 4.70 -7.58
CA LEU A 105 -8.00 4.59 -6.13
C LEU A 105 -6.74 5.31 -5.64
N PHE A 106 -5.58 5.06 -6.26
CA PHE A 106 -4.32 5.68 -5.85
C PHE A 106 -4.27 7.18 -6.15
N ARG A 107 -4.91 7.67 -7.22
CA ARG A 107 -5.08 9.11 -7.42
C ARG A 107 -5.85 9.74 -6.26
N TYR A 108 -6.96 9.13 -5.87
CA TYR A 108 -7.77 9.58 -4.74
C TYR A 108 -6.99 9.57 -3.43
N LEU A 109 -6.27 8.48 -3.13
CA LEU A 109 -5.45 8.35 -1.91
C LEU A 109 -4.40 9.46 -1.81
N ARG A 110 -3.67 9.71 -2.91
CA ARG A 110 -2.63 10.74 -2.98
C ARG A 110 -3.20 12.15 -2.77
N GLU A 111 -4.36 12.46 -3.38
CA GLU A 111 -5.03 13.74 -3.22
C GLU A 111 -5.48 13.98 -1.78
N ARG A 112 -5.88 12.94 -1.05
CA ARG A 112 -6.31 13.03 0.35
C ARG A 112 -5.15 13.14 1.31
N GLU A 113 -4.09 12.37 1.08
CA GLU A 113 -2.88 12.36 1.89
C GLU A 113 -1.64 12.47 0.98
N PRO A 114 -1.22 13.70 0.64
CA PRO A 114 -0.12 13.92 -0.31
C PRO A 114 1.22 13.34 0.13
N GLY A 115 1.44 13.20 1.42
CA GLY A 115 2.66 12.64 2.00
C GLY A 115 3.87 13.57 1.91
N GLN A 116 4.87 13.24 2.70
CA GLN A 116 6.18 13.88 2.70
C GLN A 116 7.26 12.86 3.03
N LEU A 117 8.37 12.91 2.32
CA LEU A 117 9.55 12.10 2.60
C LEU A 117 10.72 13.06 2.89
N GLY A 118 11.24 12.98 4.10
CA GLY A 118 12.35 13.82 4.55
C GLY A 118 13.66 13.05 4.75
N PRO A 119 14.71 13.74 5.21
CA PRO A 119 16.03 13.14 5.45
C PRO A 119 16.03 11.95 6.41
N GLU A 120 15.01 11.82 7.26
CA GLU A 120 14.83 10.70 8.18
C GLU A 120 14.63 9.35 7.45
N ALA A 121 14.23 9.39 6.18
CA ALA A 121 14.14 8.20 5.33
C ALA A 121 15.50 7.69 4.81
N GLY A 122 16.60 8.37 5.18
CA GLY A 122 17.96 7.92 4.92
C GLY A 122 18.26 7.71 3.45
N PHE A 123 18.72 6.50 3.09
CA PHE A 123 19.12 6.16 1.72
C PHE A 123 18.05 6.45 0.66
N LEU A 124 16.78 6.19 0.98
CA LEU A 124 15.69 6.45 0.04
C LEU A 124 15.57 7.94 -0.29
N TYR A 125 15.62 8.79 0.72
CA TYR A 125 15.58 10.24 0.52
C TYR A 125 16.76 10.74 -0.33
N GLU A 126 17.98 10.32 -0.01
CA GLU A 126 19.17 10.73 -0.78
C GLU A 126 19.10 10.24 -2.23
N HIS A 127 18.65 9.01 -2.44
CA HIS A 127 18.46 8.44 -3.78
C HIS A 127 17.46 9.25 -4.62
N LEU A 128 16.32 9.60 -4.06
CA LEU A 128 15.30 10.39 -4.77
C LEU A 128 15.76 11.83 -4.99
N LYS A 129 16.40 12.44 -4.01
CA LYS A 129 16.94 13.79 -4.10
C LYS A 129 17.98 13.91 -5.23
N GLU A 130 18.79 12.89 -5.44
CA GLU A 130 19.80 12.86 -6.48
C GLU A 130 19.23 12.57 -7.86
N ASN A 131 18.28 11.61 -7.96
CA ASN A 131 17.83 11.06 -9.24
C ASN A 131 16.47 11.56 -9.68
N GLN A 132 15.56 11.94 -8.75
CA GLN A 132 14.17 12.33 -9.01
C GLN A 132 13.71 13.41 -8.01
N PRO A 133 14.37 14.59 -7.94
CA PRO A 133 14.08 15.58 -6.91
C PRO A 133 12.63 16.07 -6.92
N ASP A 134 12.02 16.18 -8.10
CA ASP A 134 10.64 16.68 -8.26
C ASP A 134 9.60 15.78 -7.56
N VAL A 135 9.91 14.49 -7.39
CA VAL A 135 9.03 13.55 -6.71
C VAL A 135 8.90 13.89 -5.22
N LEU A 136 9.93 14.44 -4.60
CA LEU A 136 9.92 14.80 -3.17
C LEU A 136 8.90 15.91 -2.86
N ASP A 137 8.67 16.83 -3.80
CA ASP A 137 7.78 17.98 -3.65
C ASP A 137 6.37 17.75 -4.20
N SER A 138 6.08 16.54 -4.71
CA SER A 138 4.78 16.16 -5.29
C SER A 138 3.95 15.31 -4.33
N ASP A 139 2.70 15.02 -4.70
CA ASP A 139 1.85 14.03 -4.03
C ASP A 139 2.12 12.59 -4.47
N ASP A 140 3.00 12.38 -5.45
CA ASP A 140 3.36 11.06 -5.96
C ASP A 140 3.76 10.08 -4.86
N ILE A 141 3.46 8.82 -5.08
CA ILE A 141 4.02 7.73 -4.30
C ILE A 141 5.54 7.75 -4.51
N LYS A 142 6.28 7.80 -3.41
CA LYS A 142 7.75 7.98 -3.43
C LYS A 142 8.49 6.70 -3.79
N TRP A 143 8.02 5.57 -3.27
CA TRP A 143 8.60 4.24 -3.52
C TRP A 143 7.62 3.13 -3.16
N ASN A 144 8.05 1.86 -3.32
CA ASN A 144 7.30 0.68 -2.89
C ASN A 144 7.05 0.70 -1.37
N PHE A 145 5.99 0.06 -0.92
CA PHE A 145 5.57 -0.05 0.48
C PHE A 145 5.18 1.29 1.13
N THR A 146 4.65 2.21 0.35
CA THR A 146 3.85 3.32 0.87
C THR A 146 2.50 2.79 1.33
N LYS A 147 2.02 3.23 2.48
CA LYS A 147 0.82 2.70 3.13
C LYS A 147 -0.17 3.83 3.38
N PHE A 148 -1.45 3.55 3.14
CA PHE A 148 -2.56 4.45 3.48
C PHE A 148 -3.49 3.75 4.46
N LEU A 149 -3.73 4.37 5.60
CA LEU A 149 -4.70 3.91 6.59
C LEU A 149 -6.05 4.52 6.29
N VAL A 150 -7.08 3.67 6.22
CA VAL A 150 -8.46 4.07 5.89
C VAL A 150 -9.36 3.63 7.04
N GLY A 151 -10.17 4.56 7.53
CA GLY A 151 -11.13 4.30 8.60
C GLY A 151 -12.38 3.56 8.13
N ARG A 152 -13.23 3.16 9.08
CA ARG A 152 -14.46 2.38 8.85
C ARG A 152 -15.47 3.07 7.92
N SER A 153 -15.44 4.40 7.84
CA SER A 153 -16.28 5.21 6.93
C SER A 153 -15.73 5.27 5.49
N GLY A 154 -14.50 4.78 5.27
CA GLY A 154 -13.78 4.89 3.99
C GLY A 154 -13.02 6.19 3.82
N ASP A 155 -12.86 6.98 4.88
CA ASP A 155 -12.03 8.19 4.88
C ASP A 155 -10.55 7.81 5.03
N VAL A 156 -9.68 8.48 4.26
CA VAL A 156 -8.23 8.31 4.38
C VAL A 156 -7.77 9.06 5.62
N LEU A 157 -7.16 8.34 6.57
CA LEU A 157 -6.78 8.87 7.88
C LEU A 157 -5.32 9.28 7.94
N ALA A 158 -4.44 8.54 7.26
CA ALA A 158 -3.00 8.77 7.28
C ALA A 158 -2.30 8.11 6.09
N ARG A 159 -1.12 8.64 5.74
CA ARG A 159 -0.16 8.04 4.82
C ARG A 159 1.17 7.83 5.53
N PHE A 160 1.74 6.66 5.36
CA PHE A 160 3.06 6.29 5.87
C PHE A 160 3.99 5.98 4.72
N GLU A 161 5.12 6.65 4.66
CA GLU A 161 6.10 6.44 3.61
C GLU A 161 6.81 5.08 3.74
N SER A 162 7.55 4.69 2.71
CA SER A 162 8.16 3.36 2.59
C SER A 162 9.03 2.96 3.78
N ASN A 163 9.73 3.91 4.39
CA ASN A 163 10.63 3.69 5.53
C ASN A 163 9.92 3.40 6.86
N VAL A 164 8.61 3.66 6.95
CA VAL A 164 7.84 3.36 8.17
C VAL A 164 7.50 1.87 8.20
N ALA A 165 8.01 1.17 9.20
CA ALA A 165 7.77 -0.25 9.35
C ALA A 165 6.32 -0.55 9.77
N PRO A 166 5.73 -1.68 9.35
CA PRO A 166 4.37 -2.05 9.75
C PRO A 166 4.14 -2.08 11.27
N ALA A 167 5.13 -2.50 12.04
CA ALA A 167 5.03 -2.52 13.51
C ALA A 167 4.85 -1.12 14.12
N ASP A 168 5.36 -0.09 13.47
CA ASP A 168 5.25 1.30 13.94
C ASP A 168 3.86 1.90 13.67
N ILE A 169 3.02 1.23 12.88
CA ILE A 169 1.66 1.65 12.54
C ILE A 169 0.60 1.00 13.47
N ASP A 170 0.98 0.05 14.30
CA ASP A 170 0.05 -0.75 15.13
C ASP A 170 -0.85 0.13 16.01
N GLN A 171 -0.30 1.18 16.59
CA GLN A 171 -1.08 2.12 17.42
C GLN A 171 -2.12 2.91 16.61
N ASP A 172 -1.78 3.31 15.39
CA ASP A 172 -2.70 4.02 14.49
C ASP A 172 -3.84 3.10 14.05
N VAL A 173 -3.54 1.83 13.75
CA VAL A 173 -4.54 0.80 13.43
C VAL A 173 -5.46 0.59 14.63
N THR A 174 -4.92 0.43 15.83
CA THR A 174 -5.71 0.26 17.06
C THR A 174 -6.63 1.46 17.29
N ALA A 175 -6.14 2.68 17.11
CA ALA A 175 -6.95 3.89 17.24
C ALA A 175 -8.08 3.96 16.20
N ALA A 176 -7.79 3.61 14.94
CA ALA A 176 -8.79 3.56 13.86
C ALA A 176 -9.87 2.50 14.12
N LEU A 177 -9.51 1.35 14.69
CA LEU A 177 -10.46 0.29 15.04
C LEU A 177 -11.39 0.68 16.19
N ALA A 178 -10.92 1.55 17.10
CA ALA A 178 -11.68 2.04 18.25
C ALA A 178 -12.62 3.22 17.93
N ALA A 179 -12.49 3.82 16.73
CA ALA A 179 -13.22 5.03 16.33
C ALA A 179 -14.65 4.75 15.81
#